data_a136f958f44ad9567befcc4ac7db7755
#
_entry.id   a136f958f44ad9567befcc4ac7db7755
#
_cell.length_a   1.000
_cell.length_b   1.000
_cell.length_c   1.000
_cell.angle_alpha   90.00
_cell.angle_beta   90.00
_cell.angle_gamma   90.00
#
_symmetry.space_group_name_H-M   'P 1'
#
loop_
_entity.id
_entity.type
_entity.pdbx_description
1 polymer ?
#
loop_
_entity_poly.entity_id
_entity_poly.type
_entity_poly.pdbx_seq_one_letter_code
_entity_poly.pdbx_strand_id
1 'polypeptide(L)'
;LPNRALFTERLQQAVAHKKRHPEHHFAVLFLDLDRFKNINDTLGHSAGDEFLLDVAKRVSDCTRENDMVARLGGDEFVVLLDTMTSVDDAKDVAKRMIKSLAEPFLLNGQEHYSGASVGIALCQGEHDSVERLLRDADAAMYQAKTQGRGRYVLFDEYMHQSLVDSVKRETALRHAKIEEDFDIDYQDIIELTTNQLVGIEMQIRWNDPHHDISTDEFVALAEKTGLIMKLDRYVLKRCCERLNQTRQQELPCLHVNLSARHLLKAGYINQLIELVKRYDIAPDRIALEFSETALTQNDRRSLASLRRLSELGFTLVIDHFGRGAGPLQYLYNYPFSILKLDHNYVARLKSNERARAMLKHVVTLCDELGIRLYAAGLDSEQEYANITQLGVSVGQGNYVTDGVRSQNRADKRSTA
;
A
#
# COMPACT_ATOMS: atom_id res chain seq x y z
N LEU A 1 -24.35 -25.59 -3.56
CA LEU A 1 -23.48 -25.48 -4.74
C LEU A 1 -22.72 -26.77 -5.00
N PRO A 2 -22.35 -27.07 -6.25
CA PRO A 2 -21.37 -28.06 -6.64
C PRO A 2 -20.07 -27.99 -5.84
N ASN A 3 -19.40 -29.12 -5.66
CA ASN A 3 -18.11 -29.24 -5.01
C ASN A 3 -16.96 -29.21 -6.06
N ARG A 4 -15.71 -29.27 -5.57
CA ARG A 4 -14.50 -29.33 -6.42
C ARG A 4 -14.55 -30.46 -7.47
N ALA A 5 -14.99 -31.65 -7.09
CA ALA A 5 -15.00 -32.81 -7.99
C ALA A 5 -15.92 -32.56 -9.21
N LEU A 6 -17.14 -32.14 -8.97
CA LEU A 6 -18.12 -31.90 -10.02
C LEU A 6 -17.71 -30.70 -10.90
N PHE A 7 -17.11 -29.65 -10.31
CA PHE A 7 -16.57 -28.52 -11.08
C PHE A 7 -15.43 -28.97 -12.01
N THR A 8 -14.50 -29.77 -11.49
CA THR A 8 -13.37 -30.30 -12.26
C THR A 8 -13.86 -31.16 -13.45
N GLU A 9 -14.86 -32.02 -13.23
CA GLU A 9 -15.46 -32.80 -14.30
C GLU A 9 -16.08 -31.91 -15.38
N ARG A 10 -16.86 -30.92 -14.99
CA ARG A 10 -17.48 -29.98 -15.95
C ARG A 10 -16.44 -29.17 -16.72
N LEU A 11 -15.39 -28.71 -16.04
CA LEU A 11 -14.29 -28.00 -16.69
C LEU A 11 -13.52 -28.90 -17.66
N GLN A 12 -13.33 -30.19 -17.36
CA GLN A 12 -12.77 -31.18 -18.30
C GLN A 12 -13.62 -31.29 -19.58
N GLN A 13 -14.95 -31.30 -19.41
CA GLN A 13 -15.86 -31.32 -20.56
C GLN A 13 -15.73 -30.05 -21.41
N ALA A 14 -15.63 -28.86 -20.79
CA ALA A 14 -15.46 -27.58 -21.50
C ALA A 14 -14.12 -27.54 -22.26
N VAL A 15 -13.02 -27.98 -21.64
CA VAL A 15 -11.71 -28.12 -22.30
C VAL A 15 -11.77 -29.08 -23.48
N ALA A 16 -12.40 -30.25 -23.33
CA ALA A 16 -12.58 -31.21 -24.39
C ALA A 16 -13.49 -30.70 -25.52
N HIS A 17 -14.48 -29.88 -25.19
CA HIS A 17 -15.34 -29.21 -26.17
C HIS A 17 -14.56 -28.16 -26.97
N LYS A 18 -13.78 -27.32 -26.32
CA LYS A 18 -12.91 -26.32 -26.95
C LYS A 18 -11.93 -26.94 -27.95
N LYS A 19 -11.33 -28.09 -27.62
CA LYS A 19 -10.42 -28.83 -28.51
C LYS A 19 -11.10 -29.28 -29.81
N ARG A 20 -12.40 -29.60 -29.75
CA ARG A 20 -13.19 -30.02 -30.94
C ARG A 20 -13.81 -28.82 -31.68
N HIS A 21 -14.03 -27.72 -30.97
CA HIS A 21 -14.66 -26.49 -31.45
C HIS A 21 -13.79 -25.27 -31.07
N PRO A 22 -12.76 -24.97 -31.85
CA PRO A 22 -11.82 -23.88 -31.54
C PRO A 22 -12.45 -22.49 -31.39
N GLU A 23 -13.62 -22.27 -31.98
CA GLU A 23 -14.42 -21.06 -31.85
C GLU A 23 -15.16 -20.93 -30.52
N HIS A 24 -15.28 -22.02 -29.75
CA HIS A 24 -15.92 -21.98 -28.44
C HIS A 24 -15.00 -21.28 -27.44
N HIS A 25 -15.49 -20.22 -26.80
CA HIS A 25 -14.78 -19.47 -25.78
C HIS A 25 -15.41 -19.66 -24.43
N PHE A 26 -14.58 -19.95 -23.43
CA PHE A 26 -14.99 -20.05 -22.05
C PHE A 26 -13.92 -19.49 -21.09
N ALA A 27 -14.32 -19.17 -19.86
CA ALA A 27 -13.44 -18.69 -18.83
C ALA A 27 -13.68 -19.39 -17.50
N VAL A 28 -12.62 -19.43 -16.69
CA VAL A 28 -12.68 -19.80 -15.27
C VAL A 28 -12.47 -18.54 -14.44
N LEU A 29 -13.39 -18.27 -13.53
CA LEU A 29 -13.22 -17.23 -12.51
C LEU A 29 -12.93 -17.91 -11.18
N PHE A 30 -11.88 -17.47 -10.50
CA PHE A 30 -11.56 -17.86 -9.12
C PHE A 30 -11.85 -16.67 -8.20
N LEU A 31 -12.65 -16.87 -7.19
CA LEU A 31 -13.15 -15.85 -6.29
C LEU A 31 -12.82 -16.21 -4.84
N ASP A 32 -12.31 -15.24 -4.08
CA ASP A 32 -12.06 -15.36 -2.65
C ASP A 32 -12.68 -14.16 -1.91
N LEU A 33 -13.29 -14.42 -0.78
CA LEU A 33 -14.01 -13.42 0.01
C LEU A 33 -13.05 -12.63 0.89
N ASP A 34 -13.02 -11.35 0.66
CA ASP A 34 -12.12 -10.45 1.39
C ASP A 34 -12.51 -10.40 2.88
N ARG A 35 -11.53 -10.73 3.75
CA ARG A 35 -11.68 -10.66 5.22
C ARG A 35 -12.74 -11.61 5.82
N PHE A 36 -13.11 -12.69 5.16
CA PHE A 36 -14.06 -13.69 5.68
C PHE A 36 -13.69 -14.19 7.08
N LYS A 37 -12.40 -14.38 7.35
CA LYS A 37 -11.90 -14.74 8.67
C LYS A 37 -12.37 -13.78 9.77
N ASN A 38 -12.43 -12.48 9.49
CA ASN A 38 -12.90 -11.49 10.47
C ASN A 38 -14.37 -11.69 10.83
N ILE A 39 -15.21 -12.12 9.89
CA ILE A 39 -16.62 -12.45 10.12
C ILE A 39 -16.70 -13.64 11.09
N ASN A 40 -15.96 -14.71 10.81
CA ASN A 40 -15.91 -15.89 11.70
C ASN A 40 -15.38 -15.53 13.10
N ASP A 41 -14.30 -14.76 13.18
CA ASP A 41 -13.66 -14.40 14.45
C ASP A 41 -14.55 -13.46 15.29
N THR A 42 -15.40 -12.64 14.64
CA THR A 42 -16.27 -11.67 15.35
C THR A 42 -17.66 -12.21 15.65
N LEU A 43 -18.29 -12.94 14.72
CA LEU A 43 -19.70 -13.37 14.81
C LEU A 43 -19.87 -14.88 15.04
N GLY A 44 -18.77 -15.65 14.97
CA GLY A 44 -18.78 -17.11 15.10
C GLY A 44 -19.07 -17.84 13.78
N HIS A 45 -18.80 -19.14 13.78
CA HIS A 45 -18.89 -19.98 12.57
C HIS A 45 -20.30 -20.10 12.00
N SER A 46 -21.34 -20.08 12.83
CA SER A 46 -22.75 -20.14 12.35
C SER A 46 -23.11 -18.93 11.49
N ALA A 47 -22.67 -17.72 11.88
CA ALA A 47 -22.87 -16.51 11.06
C ALA A 47 -22.01 -16.55 9.78
N GLY A 48 -20.81 -17.15 9.85
CA GLY A 48 -19.96 -17.40 8.68
C GLY A 48 -20.63 -18.36 7.68
N ASP A 49 -21.31 -19.39 8.15
CA ASP A 49 -22.04 -20.32 7.27
C ASP A 49 -23.26 -19.63 6.61
N GLU A 50 -24.01 -18.81 7.35
CA GLU A 50 -25.11 -17.99 6.80
C GLU A 50 -24.59 -17.01 5.74
N PHE A 51 -23.47 -16.33 6.02
CA PHE A 51 -22.80 -15.46 5.08
C PHE A 51 -22.41 -16.19 3.79
N LEU A 52 -21.84 -17.38 3.89
CA LEU A 52 -21.45 -18.20 2.72
C LEU A 52 -22.64 -18.66 1.88
N LEU A 53 -23.80 -18.91 2.49
CA LEU A 53 -25.03 -19.23 1.77
C LEU A 53 -25.55 -18.02 0.96
N ASP A 54 -25.49 -16.82 1.55
CA ASP A 54 -25.90 -15.58 0.88
C ASP A 54 -24.92 -15.22 -0.25
N VAL A 55 -23.62 -15.38 -0.04
CA VAL A 55 -22.60 -15.26 -1.09
C VAL A 55 -22.88 -16.21 -2.26
N ALA A 56 -23.14 -17.50 -1.96
CA ALA A 56 -23.43 -18.51 -2.96
C ALA A 56 -24.63 -18.09 -3.85
N LYS A 57 -25.67 -17.55 -3.22
CA LYS A 57 -26.86 -17.03 -3.92
C LYS A 57 -26.50 -15.83 -4.78
N ARG A 58 -25.84 -14.80 -4.22
CA ARG A 58 -25.48 -13.57 -4.95
C ARG A 58 -24.55 -13.86 -6.14
N VAL A 59 -23.59 -14.78 -5.99
CA VAL A 59 -22.70 -15.20 -7.10
C VAL A 59 -23.49 -15.94 -8.17
N SER A 60 -24.40 -16.84 -7.80
CA SER A 60 -25.27 -17.55 -8.75
C SER A 60 -26.20 -16.60 -9.51
N ASP A 61 -26.75 -15.59 -8.83
CA ASP A 61 -27.61 -14.59 -9.46
C ASP A 61 -26.85 -13.71 -10.49
N CYS A 62 -25.51 -13.68 -10.43
CA CYS A 62 -24.65 -13.02 -11.41
C CYS A 62 -24.31 -13.87 -12.63
N THR A 63 -24.72 -15.14 -12.69
CA THR A 63 -24.37 -16.10 -13.75
C THR A 63 -25.60 -16.52 -14.56
N ARG A 64 -25.38 -17.11 -15.74
CA ARG A 64 -26.43 -17.64 -16.61
C ARG A 64 -26.70 -19.12 -16.27
N GLU A 65 -27.80 -19.66 -16.77
CA GLU A 65 -28.20 -21.05 -16.53
C GLU A 65 -27.15 -22.09 -16.99
N ASN A 66 -26.41 -21.78 -18.06
CA ASN A 66 -25.34 -22.65 -18.59
C ASN A 66 -24.01 -22.51 -17.85
N ASP A 67 -23.84 -21.45 -17.05
CA ASP A 67 -22.66 -21.25 -16.25
C ASP A 67 -22.70 -22.14 -15.01
N MET A 68 -21.56 -22.41 -14.44
CA MET A 68 -21.48 -23.24 -13.23
C MET A 68 -20.77 -22.50 -12.11
N VAL A 69 -21.44 -22.37 -10.96
CA VAL A 69 -20.83 -21.88 -9.73
C VAL A 69 -20.55 -23.06 -8.80
N ALA A 70 -19.34 -23.11 -8.22
CA ALA A 70 -18.97 -24.14 -7.25
C ALA A 70 -18.20 -23.53 -6.07
N ARG A 71 -18.22 -24.21 -4.94
CA ARG A 71 -17.39 -23.84 -3.78
C ARG A 71 -16.30 -24.90 -3.60
N LEU A 72 -15.03 -24.46 -3.55
CA LEU A 72 -13.89 -25.38 -3.41
C LEU A 72 -13.58 -25.73 -1.96
N GLY A 73 -13.86 -24.83 -1.04
CA GLY A 73 -13.66 -24.96 0.40
C GLY A 73 -13.45 -23.58 1.04
N GLY A 74 -13.68 -23.46 2.35
CA GLY A 74 -13.49 -22.18 3.05
C GLY A 74 -14.26 -21.02 2.40
N ASP A 75 -13.56 -19.99 1.98
CA ASP A 75 -14.03 -18.76 1.33
C ASP A 75 -13.79 -18.74 -0.20
N GLU A 76 -13.39 -19.89 -0.78
CA GLU A 76 -13.05 -20.00 -2.19
C GLU A 76 -14.23 -20.48 -3.04
N PHE A 77 -14.59 -19.70 -4.04
CA PHE A 77 -15.59 -20.04 -5.05
C PHE A 77 -14.95 -20.04 -6.44
N VAL A 78 -15.50 -20.86 -7.33
CA VAL A 78 -15.09 -20.90 -8.74
C VAL A 78 -16.32 -20.83 -9.63
N VAL A 79 -16.16 -20.20 -10.77
CA VAL A 79 -17.21 -20.05 -11.77
C VAL A 79 -16.65 -20.45 -13.13
N LEU A 80 -17.38 -21.34 -13.83
CA LEU A 80 -17.16 -21.64 -15.23
C LEU A 80 -18.19 -20.88 -16.06
N LEU A 81 -17.72 -19.97 -16.89
CA LEU A 81 -18.50 -19.30 -17.93
C LEU A 81 -18.36 -20.11 -19.22
N ASP A 82 -19.32 -20.99 -19.49
CA ASP A 82 -19.21 -22.03 -20.53
C ASP A 82 -19.35 -21.49 -21.95
N THR A 83 -19.98 -20.34 -22.14
CA THR A 83 -20.16 -19.72 -23.46
C THR A 83 -19.97 -18.22 -23.40
N MET A 84 -18.93 -17.73 -24.07
CA MET A 84 -18.64 -16.30 -24.15
C MET A 84 -18.51 -15.87 -25.61
N THR A 85 -18.86 -14.61 -25.87
CA THR A 85 -18.65 -13.97 -27.19
C THR A 85 -17.37 -13.15 -27.22
N SER A 86 -16.94 -12.65 -26.05
CA SER A 86 -15.74 -11.83 -25.90
C SER A 86 -15.13 -11.95 -24.50
N VAL A 87 -13.91 -11.48 -24.33
CA VAL A 87 -13.25 -11.37 -23.04
C VAL A 87 -14.02 -10.43 -22.08
N ASP A 88 -14.74 -9.45 -22.64
CA ASP A 88 -15.49 -8.49 -21.84
C ASP A 88 -16.70 -9.12 -21.14
N ASP A 89 -17.25 -10.22 -21.68
CA ASP A 89 -18.29 -11.00 -20.99
C ASP A 89 -17.82 -11.48 -19.63
N ALA A 90 -16.60 -12.02 -19.53
CA ALA A 90 -16.03 -12.48 -18.25
C ALA A 90 -15.74 -11.30 -17.31
N LYS A 91 -15.22 -10.19 -17.83
CA LYS A 91 -14.99 -8.97 -17.03
C LYS A 91 -16.29 -8.41 -16.46
N ASP A 92 -17.36 -8.41 -17.25
CA ASP A 92 -18.64 -7.87 -16.82
C ASP A 92 -19.33 -8.76 -15.79
N VAL A 93 -19.19 -10.08 -15.90
CA VAL A 93 -19.63 -11.01 -14.84
C VAL A 93 -18.84 -10.75 -13.55
N ALA A 94 -17.51 -10.65 -13.63
CA ALA A 94 -16.67 -10.36 -12.47
C ALA A 94 -17.04 -9.03 -11.80
N LYS A 95 -17.27 -7.96 -12.58
CA LYS A 95 -17.74 -6.65 -12.06
C LYS A 95 -19.07 -6.76 -11.33
N ARG A 96 -20.06 -7.50 -11.92
CA ARG A 96 -21.36 -7.72 -11.26
C ARG A 96 -21.21 -8.46 -9.94
N MET A 97 -20.39 -9.51 -9.89
CA MET A 97 -20.12 -10.25 -8.66
C MET A 97 -19.50 -9.36 -7.59
N ILE A 98 -18.45 -8.61 -7.92
CA ILE A 98 -17.80 -7.69 -7.00
C ILE A 98 -18.76 -6.65 -6.46
N LYS A 99 -19.57 -6.05 -7.34
CA LYS A 99 -20.59 -5.06 -6.95
C LYS A 99 -21.64 -5.67 -6.03
N SER A 100 -22.18 -6.85 -6.37
CA SER A 100 -23.20 -7.55 -5.56
C SER A 100 -22.66 -7.96 -4.18
N LEU A 101 -21.38 -8.37 -4.10
CA LEU A 101 -20.76 -8.77 -2.86
C LEU A 101 -20.25 -7.59 -2.00
N ALA A 102 -20.20 -6.38 -2.57
CA ALA A 102 -19.92 -5.16 -1.83
C ALA A 102 -21.18 -4.59 -1.13
N GLU A 103 -22.39 -5.01 -1.54
CA GLU A 103 -23.62 -4.65 -0.84
C GLU A 103 -23.68 -5.31 0.54
N PRO A 104 -24.30 -4.67 1.55
CA PRO A 104 -24.33 -5.18 2.90
C PRO A 104 -24.99 -6.57 3.01
N PHE A 105 -24.46 -7.38 3.92
CA PHE A 105 -25.01 -8.67 4.33
C PHE A 105 -25.69 -8.52 5.68
N LEU A 106 -26.91 -9.03 5.80
CA LEU A 106 -27.65 -8.96 7.07
C LEU A 106 -27.37 -10.24 7.88
N LEU A 107 -26.44 -10.13 8.84
CA LEU A 107 -26.07 -11.25 9.71
C LEU A 107 -26.44 -10.92 11.16
N ASN A 108 -27.18 -11.83 11.81
CA ASN A 108 -27.68 -11.61 13.17
C ASN A 108 -28.46 -10.28 13.34
N GLY A 109 -29.15 -9.79 12.29
CA GLY A 109 -29.91 -8.55 12.29
C GLY A 109 -29.07 -7.26 12.17
N GLN A 110 -27.77 -7.38 11.88
CA GLN A 110 -26.86 -6.27 11.66
C GLN A 110 -26.27 -6.31 10.25
N GLU A 111 -26.00 -5.12 9.70
CA GLU A 111 -25.33 -4.99 8.39
C GLU A 111 -23.82 -5.19 8.52
N HIS A 112 -23.31 -6.09 7.69
CA HIS A 112 -21.88 -6.37 7.57
C HIS A 112 -21.44 -6.20 6.12
N TYR A 113 -20.26 -5.59 5.94
CA TYR A 113 -19.69 -5.34 4.63
C TYR A 113 -18.52 -6.28 4.38
N SER A 114 -18.49 -6.84 3.18
CA SER A 114 -17.39 -7.66 2.68
C SER A 114 -17.06 -7.23 1.25
N GLY A 115 -16.16 -7.94 0.62
CA GLY A 115 -15.80 -7.79 -0.78
C GLY A 115 -15.34 -9.12 -1.34
N ALA A 116 -14.96 -9.12 -2.59
CA ALA A 116 -14.35 -10.28 -3.21
C ALA A 116 -13.22 -9.87 -4.16
N SER A 117 -12.17 -10.68 -4.17
CA SER A 117 -11.08 -10.61 -5.13
C SER A 117 -11.29 -11.72 -6.17
N VAL A 118 -11.27 -11.36 -7.46
CA VAL A 118 -11.61 -12.27 -8.55
C VAL A 118 -10.46 -12.38 -9.54
N GLY A 119 -10.01 -13.59 -9.82
CA GLY A 119 -9.08 -13.89 -10.91
C GLY A 119 -9.83 -14.50 -12.09
N ILE A 120 -9.48 -14.10 -13.31
CA ILE A 120 -10.10 -14.58 -14.56
C ILE A 120 -9.02 -15.26 -15.39
N ALA A 121 -9.22 -16.53 -15.74
CA ALA A 121 -8.41 -17.24 -16.73
C ALA A 121 -9.25 -17.59 -17.95
N LEU A 122 -8.74 -17.27 -19.14
CA LEU A 122 -9.36 -17.59 -20.41
C LEU A 122 -8.76 -18.88 -20.96
N CYS A 123 -9.59 -19.74 -21.53
CA CYS A 123 -9.08 -20.85 -22.32
C CYS A 123 -8.67 -20.35 -23.71
N GLN A 124 -7.36 -20.27 -23.95
CA GLN A 124 -6.79 -19.67 -25.16
C GLN A 124 -6.39 -20.69 -26.23
N GLY A 125 -6.16 -21.99 -25.88
CA GLY A 125 -5.62 -22.92 -26.85
C GLY A 125 -5.73 -24.40 -26.52
N GLU A 126 -5.19 -25.23 -27.42
CA GLU A 126 -5.21 -26.69 -27.33
C GLU A 126 -4.39 -27.27 -26.15
N HIS A 127 -3.46 -26.48 -25.61
CA HIS A 127 -2.57 -26.90 -24.53
C HIS A 127 -3.12 -26.59 -23.13
N ASP A 128 -4.30 -26.00 -23.03
CA ASP A 128 -4.90 -25.71 -21.73
C ASP A 128 -5.39 -26.98 -21.07
N SER A 129 -5.03 -27.15 -19.80
CA SER A 129 -5.52 -28.21 -18.94
C SER A 129 -6.39 -27.64 -17.82
N VAL A 130 -7.19 -28.47 -17.19
CA VAL A 130 -8.01 -28.08 -16.03
C VAL A 130 -7.16 -27.50 -14.91
N GLU A 131 -6.05 -28.16 -14.61
CA GLU A 131 -5.11 -27.75 -13.56
C GLU A 131 -4.45 -26.41 -13.90
N ARG A 132 -4.11 -26.19 -15.18
CA ARG A 132 -3.54 -24.91 -15.64
C ARG A 132 -4.55 -23.79 -15.47
N LEU A 133 -5.77 -23.93 -15.98
CA LEU A 133 -6.81 -22.91 -15.91
C LEU A 133 -7.16 -22.53 -14.46
N LEU A 134 -7.28 -23.52 -13.56
CA LEU A 134 -7.54 -23.26 -12.14
C LEU A 134 -6.36 -22.53 -11.49
N ARG A 135 -5.14 -22.95 -11.77
CA ARG A 135 -3.92 -22.30 -11.26
C ARG A 135 -3.78 -20.87 -11.77
N ASP A 136 -4.07 -20.64 -13.05
CA ASP A 136 -3.97 -19.33 -13.69
C ASP A 136 -5.04 -18.36 -13.15
N ALA A 137 -6.26 -18.84 -12.92
CA ALA A 137 -7.32 -18.08 -12.28
C ALA A 137 -6.99 -17.76 -10.81
N ASP A 138 -6.43 -18.70 -10.05
CA ASP A 138 -5.98 -18.50 -8.67
C ASP A 138 -4.84 -17.46 -8.60
N ALA A 139 -3.86 -17.55 -9.52
CA ALA A 139 -2.78 -16.57 -9.63
C ALA A 139 -3.31 -15.14 -9.87
N ALA A 140 -4.28 -14.99 -10.76
CA ALA A 140 -4.91 -13.71 -11.04
C ALA A 140 -5.74 -13.21 -9.84
N MET A 141 -6.42 -14.08 -9.11
CA MET A 141 -7.16 -13.73 -7.88
C MET A 141 -6.20 -13.25 -6.78
N TYR A 142 -5.07 -13.93 -6.61
CA TYR A 142 -4.05 -13.48 -5.67
C TYR A 142 -3.50 -12.09 -6.04
N GLN A 143 -3.30 -11.83 -7.33
CA GLN A 143 -2.89 -10.50 -7.81
C GLN A 143 -3.98 -9.44 -7.50
N ALA A 144 -5.26 -9.77 -7.63
CA ALA A 144 -6.35 -8.88 -7.22
C ALA A 144 -6.28 -8.54 -5.73
N LYS A 145 -5.96 -9.51 -4.86
CA LYS A 145 -5.75 -9.29 -3.42
C LYS A 145 -4.59 -8.35 -3.12
N THR A 146 -3.45 -8.53 -3.81
CA THR A 146 -2.25 -7.71 -3.58
C THR A 146 -2.41 -6.29 -4.09
N GLN A 147 -3.17 -6.07 -5.15
CA GLN A 147 -3.47 -4.75 -5.71
C GLN A 147 -4.54 -3.95 -4.94
N GLY A 148 -4.98 -4.42 -3.76
CA GLY A 148 -5.89 -3.68 -2.88
C GLY A 148 -7.29 -4.27 -2.73
N ARG A 149 -7.51 -5.51 -3.17
CA ARG A 149 -8.79 -6.26 -3.04
C ARG A 149 -9.98 -5.60 -3.74
N GLY A 150 -11.17 -6.19 -3.63
CA GLY A 150 -12.40 -5.64 -4.18
C GLY A 150 -12.36 -5.41 -5.70
N ARG A 151 -11.61 -6.23 -6.42
CA ARG A 151 -11.39 -6.08 -7.87
C ARG A 151 -11.23 -7.42 -8.57
N TYR A 152 -11.27 -7.37 -9.89
CA TYR A 152 -10.87 -8.50 -10.72
C TYR A 152 -9.55 -8.24 -11.42
N VAL A 153 -8.84 -9.33 -11.74
CA VAL A 153 -7.63 -9.32 -12.58
C VAL A 153 -7.76 -10.41 -13.62
N LEU A 154 -7.44 -10.09 -14.87
CA LEU A 154 -7.33 -11.08 -15.95
C LEU A 154 -5.93 -11.68 -15.93
N PHE A 155 -5.83 -13.00 -15.98
CA PHE A 155 -4.57 -13.71 -15.99
C PHE A 155 -3.69 -13.30 -17.18
N ASP A 156 -2.41 -13.07 -16.87
CA ASP A 156 -1.33 -12.86 -17.82
C ASP A 156 -0.18 -13.82 -17.43
N GLU A 157 0.55 -14.36 -18.41
CA GLU A 157 1.66 -15.30 -18.17
C GLU A 157 2.74 -14.75 -17.23
N TYR A 158 2.93 -13.42 -17.22
CA TYR A 158 3.85 -12.74 -16.28
C TYR A 158 3.43 -12.87 -14.81
N MET A 159 2.16 -13.18 -14.53
CA MET A 159 1.67 -13.29 -13.14
C MET A 159 2.25 -14.48 -12.40
N HIS A 160 2.48 -15.61 -13.07
CA HIS A 160 3.15 -16.74 -12.42
C HIS A 160 4.57 -16.39 -12.01
N GLN A 161 5.32 -15.72 -12.89
CA GLN A 161 6.66 -15.29 -12.56
C GLN A 161 6.65 -14.31 -11.38
N SER A 162 5.73 -13.35 -11.40
CA SER A 162 5.55 -12.38 -10.31
C SER A 162 5.23 -13.06 -8.96
N LEU A 163 4.40 -14.11 -8.94
CA LEU A 163 4.12 -14.88 -7.72
C LEU A 163 5.35 -15.63 -7.20
N VAL A 164 6.05 -16.33 -8.10
CA VAL A 164 7.28 -17.04 -7.75
C VAL A 164 8.32 -16.06 -7.20
N ASP A 165 8.46 -14.91 -7.84
CA ASP A 165 9.40 -13.88 -7.42
C ASP A 165 8.97 -13.21 -6.10
N SER A 166 7.67 -13.05 -5.86
CA SER A 166 7.16 -12.58 -4.56
C SER A 166 7.49 -13.54 -3.42
N VAL A 167 7.33 -14.85 -3.63
CA VAL A 167 7.67 -15.87 -2.62
C VAL A 167 9.19 -15.92 -2.40
N LYS A 168 9.99 -15.83 -3.46
CA LYS A 168 11.46 -15.76 -3.35
C LYS A 168 11.89 -14.53 -2.56
N ARG A 169 11.33 -13.35 -2.89
CA ARG A 169 11.58 -12.09 -2.18
C ARG A 169 11.22 -12.19 -0.70
N GLU A 170 10.05 -12.76 -0.37
CA GLU A 170 9.66 -12.96 1.03
C GLU A 170 10.65 -13.84 1.77
N THR A 171 11.11 -14.93 1.13
CA THR A 171 12.11 -15.84 1.70
C THR A 171 13.45 -15.16 1.87
N ALA A 172 13.94 -14.45 0.86
CA ALA A 172 15.18 -13.69 0.90
C ALA A 172 15.16 -12.64 2.03
N LEU A 173 14.05 -11.89 2.13
CA LEU A 173 13.89 -10.89 3.18
C LEU A 173 13.88 -11.47 4.59
N ARG A 174 13.31 -12.68 4.79
CA ARG A 174 13.34 -13.37 6.09
C ARG A 174 14.75 -13.77 6.53
N HIS A 175 15.65 -14.01 5.58
CA HIS A 175 17.03 -14.41 5.83
C HIS A 175 18.01 -13.23 5.76
N ALA A 176 17.55 -12.06 5.36
CA ALA A 176 18.37 -10.89 5.20
C ALA A 176 19.01 -10.43 6.53
N LYS A 177 20.27 -10.05 6.46
CA LYS A 177 21.05 -9.52 7.57
C LYS A 177 21.04 -8.00 7.54
N ILE A 178 20.49 -7.38 8.59
CA ILE A 178 20.18 -5.94 8.59
C ILE A 178 21.43 -5.07 8.36
N GLU A 179 22.58 -5.46 8.87
CA GLU A 179 23.82 -4.65 8.75
C GLU A 179 24.59 -4.89 7.44
N GLU A 180 24.27 -5.98 6.70
CA GLU A 180 24.97 -6.36 5.46
C GLU A 180 24.14 -6.09 4.21
N ASP A 181 22.80 -6.33 4.29
CA ASP A 181 21.92 -6.35 3.13
C ASP A 181 21.10 -5.06 2.98
N PHE A 182 21.24 -4.11 3.91
CA PHE A 182 20.49 -2.86 3.87
C PHE A 182 21.41 -1.64 3.96
N ASP A 183 21.14 -0.67 3.09
CA ASP A 183 21.75 0.65 3.12
C ASP A 183 20.74 1.72 3.52
N ILE A 184 21.23 2.90 3.83
CA ILE A 184 20.40 4.08 4.09
C ILE A 184 20.74 5.14 3.06
N ASP A 185 19.77 5.49 2.25
CA ASP A 185 19.81 6.62 1.34
C ASP A 185 19.34 7.89 2.06
N TYR A 186 19.84 9.03 1.63
CA TYR A 186 19.56 10.33 2.22
C TYR A 186 18.96 11.25 1.17
N GLN A 187 17.76 11.78 1.43
CA GLN A 187 17.08 12.70 0.56
C GLN A 187 16.94 14.07 1.23
N ASP A 188 17.46 15.10 0.56
CA ASP A 188 17.42 16.46 1.06
C ASP A 188 16.00 17.03 1.04
N ILE A 189 15.61 17.71 2.13
CA ILE A 189 14.36 18.47 2.25
C ILE A 189 14.73 19.95 2.24
N ILE A 190 14.19 20.68 1.28
CA ILE A 190 14.63 22.03 0.92
C ILE A 190 13.50 23.04 1.11
N GLU A 191 13.81 24.17 1.73
CA GLU A 191 12.96 25.37 1.68
C GLU A 191 13.03 25.96 0.26
N LEU A 192 11.93 25.93 -0.47
CA LEU A 192 11.87 26.21 -1.92
C LEU A 192 12.10 27.71 -2.24
N THR A 193 11.84 28.61 -1.28
CA THR A 193 12.02 30.05 -1.45
C THR A 193 13.46 30.50 -1.25
N THR A 194 14.19 29.84 -0.34
CA THR A 194 15.56 30.21 0.05
C THR A 194 16.62 29.24 -0.42
N ASN A 195 16.20 28.06 -0.95
CA ASN A 195 17.06 26.92 -1.27
C ASN A 195 17.89 26.39 -0.08
N GLN A 196 17.43 26.65 1.15
CA GLN A 196 18.11 26.17 2.34
C GLN A 196 17.70 24.73 2.65
N LEU A 197 18.68 23.93 3.11
CA LEU A 197 18.46 22.60 3.62
C LEU A 197 17.79 22.67 5.01
N VAL A 198 16.55 22.19 5.12
CA VAL A 198 15.77 22.23 6.37
C VAL A 198 15.60 20.86 7.03
N GLY A 199 15.80 19.79 6.29
CA GLY A 199 15.75 18.42 6.77
C GLY A 199 16.47 17.46 5.84
N ILE A 200 16.69 16.24 6.33
CA ILE A 200 17.18 15.11 5.52
C ILE A 200 16.34 13.89 5.86
N GLU A 201 15.68 13.31 4.89
CA GLU A 201 14.98 12.05 5.07
C GLU A 201 15.94 10.86 4.93
N MET A 202 15.85 9.93 5.88
CA MET A 202 16.61 8.68 5.89
C MET A 202 15.71 7.55 5.40
N GLN A 203 16.00 7.06 4.20
CA GLN A 203 15.25 6.00 3.55
C GLN A 203 16.05 4.70 3.57
N ILE A 204 15.45 3.62 4.07
CA ILE A 204 16.08 2.32 4.04
C ILE A 204 15.96 1.72 2.65
N ARG A 205 17.05 1.20 2.12
CA ARG A 205 17.11 0.50 0.84
C ARG A 205 17.62 -0.92 1.05
N TRP A 206 16.90 -1.89 0.51
CA TRP A 206 17.31 -3.28 0.50
C TRP A 206 18.17 -3.57 -0.73
N ASN A 207 19.40 -4.03 -0.50
CA ASN A 207 20.36 -4.38 -1.54
C ASN A 207 20.18 -5.84 -1.97
N ASP A 208 19.02 -6.18 -2.54
CA ASP A 208 18.82 -7.50 -3.12
C ASP A 208 19.36 -7.50 -4.57
N PRO A 209 20.43 -8.28 -4.86
CA PRO A 209 21.04 -8.33 -6.20
C PRO A 209 20.12 -9.00 -7.24
N HIS A 210 19.03 -9.64 -6.81
CA HIS A 210 18.17 -10.43 -7.68
C HIS A 210 16.82 -9.76 -7.99
N HIS A 211 16.47 -8.67 -7.30
CA HIS A 211 15.14 -8.08 -7.42
C HIS A 211 15.18 -6.56 -7.33
N ASP A 212 14.81 -5.93 -8.43
CA ASP A 212 14.45 -4.50 -8.41
C ASP A 212 13.05 -4.38 -7.78
N ILE A 213 13.01 -4.01 -6.50
CA ILE A 213 11.76 -3.85 -5.73
C ILE A 213 11.54 -2.38 -5.42
N SER A 214 10.33 -1.90 -5.67
CA SER A 214 9.97 -0.54 -5.27
C SER A 214 9.95 -0.40 -3.74
N THR A 215 10.20 0.81 -3.23
CA THR A 215 10.17 1.10 -1.78
C THR A 215 8.83 0.70 -1.17
N ASP A 216 7.72 0.96 -1.84
CA ASP A 216 6.36 0.61 -1.38
C ASP A 216 6.17 -0.91 -1.23
N GLU A 217 6.61 -1.68 -2.22
CA GLU A 217 6.53 -3.15 -2.17
C GLU A 217 7.45 -3.72 -1.09
N PHE A 218 8.64 -3.17 -0.93
CA PHE A 218 9.57 -3.54 0.13
C PHE A 218 8.97 -3.31 1.51
N VAL A 219 8.43 -2.11 1.76
CA VAL A 219 7.80 -1.76 3.06
C VAL A 219 6.62 -2.69 3.35
N ALA A 220 5.74 -2.93 2.37
CA ALA A 220 4.61 -3.85 2.52
C ALA A 220 5.07 -5.29 2.86
N LEU A 221 6.15 -5.75 2.22
CA LEU A 221 6.74 -7.07 2.48
C LEU A 221 7.39 -7.14 3.86
N ALA A 222 8.12 -6.10 4.27
CA ALA A 222 8.73 -6.00 5.60
C ALA A 222 7.66 -5.94 6.71
N GLU A 223 6.54 -5.27 6.47
CA GLU A 223 5.39 -5.29 7.39
C GLU A 223 4.75 -6.67 7.48
N LYS A 224 4.51 -7.34 6.34
CA LYS A 224 3.93 -8.70 6.29
C LYS A 224 4.79 -9.71 7.05
N THR A 225 6.10 -9.64 6.90
CA THR A 225 7.06 -10.54 7.57
C THR A 225 7.35 -10.16 9.02
N GLY A 226 6.96 -8.97 9.45
CA GLY A 226 7.27 -8.40 10.77
C GLY A 226 8.72 -7.89 10.90
N LEU A 227 9.50 -7.90 9.82
CA LEU A 227 10.87 -7.41 9.80
C LEU A 227 10.93 -5.88 9.97
N ILE A 228 9.88 -5.16 9.54
CA ILE A 228 9.78 -3.71 9.64
C ILE A 228 10.16 -3.17 11.03
N MET A 229 9.76 -3.89 12.09
CA MET A 229 10.09 -3.50 13.47
C MET A 229 11.58 -3.46 13.77
N LYS A 230 12.35 -4.34 13.15
CA LYS A 230 13.81 -4.39 13.30
C LYS A 230 14.48 -3.35 12.40
N LEU A 231 13.95 -3.13 11.22
CA LEU A 231 14.45 -2.16 10.26
C LEU A 231 14.26 -0.72 10.77
N ASP A 232 13.10 -0.38 11.28
CA ASP A 232 12.83 0.95 11.87
C ASP A 232 13.80 1.22 13.05
N ARG A 233 14.04 0.22 13.89
CA ARG A 233 15.03 0.34 14.97
C ARG A 233 16.46 0.54 14.45
N TYR A 234 16.81 -0.14 13.36
CA TYR A 234 18.12 0.02 12.72
C TYR A 234 18.29 1.44 12.16
N VAL A 235 17.29 1.96 11.42
CA VAL A 235 17.32 3.33 10.89
C VAL A 235 17.42 4.35 12.00
N LEU A 236 16.63 4.22 13.08
CA LEU A 236 16.73 5.10 14.26
C LEU A 236 18.09 5.06 14.94
N LYS A 237 18.71 3.88 15.08
CA LYS A 237 20.07 3.75 15.59
C LYS A 237 21.05 4.50 14.70
N ARG A 238 20.97 4.31 13.38
CA ARG A 238 21.84 5.01 12.41
C ARG A 238 21.61 6.52 12.40
N CYS A 239 20.36 6.96 12.60
CA CYS A 239 20.03 8.37 12.78
C CYS A 239 20.75 8.96 14.00
N CYS A 240 20.64 8.32 15.16
CA CYS A 240 21.32 8.76 16.37
C CYS A 240 22.85 8.76 16.22
N GLU A 241 23.42 7.73 15.60
CA GLU A 241 24.87 7.64 15.32
C GLU A 241 25.33 8.81 14.46
N ARG A 242 24.59 9.13 13.39
CA ARG A 242 24.92 10.23 12.48
C ARG A 242 24.84 11.60 13.17
N LEU A 243 23.78 11.84 13.95
CA LEU A 243 23.64 13.09 14.72
C LEU A 243 24.74 13.25 15.78
N ASN A 244 25.21 12.16 16.38
CA ASN A 244 26.27 12.20 17.37
C ASN A 244 27.66 12.39 16.74
N GLN A 245 27.91 11.83 15.55
CA GLN A 245 29.20 11.96 14.84
C GLN A 245 29.43 13.36 14.26
N THR A 246 28.35 14.04 13.89
CA THR A 246 28.41 15.39 13.33
C THR A 246 28.12 16.40 14.45
N ARG A 247 28.83 17.54 14.48
CA ARG A 247 28.51 18.60 15.43
C ARG A 247 27.02 18.89 15.33
N GLN A 248 26.28 18.78 16.45
CA GLN A 248 24.80 18.82 16.48
C GLN A 248 24.22 20.08 15.81
N GLN A 249 24.98 21.14 15.66
CA GLN A 249 24.58 22.40 15.05
C GLN A 249 24.68 22.44 13.51
N GLU A 250 25.39 21.50 12.90
CA GLU A 250 25.67 21.52 11.44
C GLU A 250 24.67 20.70 10.59
N LEU A 251 23.96 19.76 11.21
CA LEU A 251 22.95 18.97 10.50
C LEU A 251 21.55 19.53 10.75
N PRO A 252 20.68 19.57 9.73
CA PRO A 252 19.25 19.84 9.92
C PRO A 252 18.56 18.67 10.65
N CYS A 253 17.24 18.80 10.86
CA CYS A 253 16.41 17.73 11.41
C CYS A 253 16.49 16.48 10.51
N LEU A 254 16.68 15.29 11.11
CA LEU A 254 16.65 14.02 10.39
C LEU A 254 15.25 13.42 10.47
N HIS A 255 14.70 13.10 9.32
CA HIS A 255 13.40 12.49 9.16
C HIS A 255 13.54 10.97 9.06
N VAL A 256 12.76 10.23 9.84
CA VAL A 256 12.78 8.77 9.91
C VAL A 256 11.36 8.23 9.80
N ASN A 257 11.15 7.36 8.81
CA ASN A 257 9.91 6.65 8.63
C ASN A 257 9.71 5.59 9.73
N LEU A 258 8.53 5.54 10.32
CA LEU A 258 8.15 4.55 11.33
C LEU A 258 6.81 3.88 10.99
N SER A 259 6.78 2.56 11.08
CA SER A 259 5.51 1.84 10.98
C SER A 259 4.61 2.16 12.18
N ALA A 260 3.32 2.48 11.93
CA ALA A 260 2.35 2.74 12.99
C ALA A 260 2.13 1.54 13.93
N ARG A 261 2.56 0.33 13.57
CA ARG A 261 2.56 -0.84 14.45
C ARG A 261 3.36 -0.61 15.73
N HIS A 262 4.37 0.25 15.69
CA HIS A 262 5.16 0.64 16.86
C HIS A 262 4.33 1.39 17.91
N LEU A 263 3.35 2.18 17.47
CA LEU A 263 2.48 2.95 18.37
C LEU A 263 1.61 2.04 19.26
N LEU A 264 1.31 0.84 18.76
CA LEU A 264 0.50 -0.17 19.46
C LEU A 264 1.33 -1.10 20.35
N LYS A 265 2.66 -1.16 20.14
CA LYS A 265 3.51 -2.08 20.88
C LYS A 265 3.88 -1.51 22.25
N ALA A 266 3.48 -2.22 23.31
CA ALA A 266 3.83 -1.85 24.67
C ALA A 266 5.35 -1.74 24.85
N GLY A 267 5.81 -0.64 25.45
CA GLY A 267 7.22 -0.40 25.75
C GLY A 267 8.08 0.12 24.60
N TYR A 268 7.58 0.17 23.36
CA TYR A 268 8.38 0.65 22.23
C TYR A 268 8.81 2.12 22.39
N ILE A 269 7.89 2.98 22.78
CA ILE A 269 8.20 4.41 23.06
C ILE A 269 9.32 4.55 24.08
N ASN A 270 9.33 3.73 25.14
CA ASN A 270 10.42 3.75 26.12
C ASN A 270 11.76 3.32 25.50
N GLN A 271 11.76 2.29 24.64
CA GLN A 271 12.98 1.85 23.94
C GLN A 271 13.53 2.93 23.00
N LEU A 272 12.64 3.67 22.30
CA LEU A 272 13.03 4.80 21.47
C LEU A 272 13.65 5.92 22.32
N ILE A 273 13.01 6.28 23.43
CA ILE A 273 13.53 7.29 24.37
C ILE A 273 14.90 6.89 24.92
N GLU A 274 15.06 5.63 25.34
CA GLU A 274 16.33 5.11 25.83
C GLU A 274 17.43 5.15 24.76
N LEU A 275 17.08 4.86 23.50
CA LEU A 275 18.02 4.93 22.40
C LEU A 275 18.51 6.37 22.20
N VAL A 276 17.60 7.33 22.09
CA VAL A 276 17.90 8.75 21.88
C VAL A 276 18.73 9.30 23.03
N LYS A 277 18.38 8.98 24.28
CA LYS A 277 19.12 9.38 25.49
C LYS A 277 20.54 8.78 25.50
N ARG A 278 20.73 7.53 25.07
CA ARG A 278 22.03 6.87 25.02
C ARG A 278 23.04 7.60 24.14
N TYR A 279 22.55 8.23 23.06
CA TYR A 279 23.37 9.00 22.14
C TYR A 279 23.40 10.49 22.46
N ASP A 280 22.76 10.93 23.55
CA ASP A 280 22.65 12.34 23.96
C ASP A 280 22.09 13.25 22.86
N ILE A 281 21.05 12.78 22.15
CA ILE A 281 20.39 13.53 21.08
C ILE A 281 19.15 14.24 21.61
N ALA A 282 19.00 15.51 21.25
CA ALA A 282 17.78 16.26 21.52
C ALA A 282 16.64 15.76 20.62
N PRO A 283 15.44 15.42 21.15
CA PRO A 283 14.35 14.83 20.36
C PRO A 283 13.86 15.69 19.21
N ASP A 284 13.96 17.01 19.30
CA ASP A 284 13.58 17.98 18.24
C ASP A 284 14.49 17.89 16.97
N ARG A 285 15.60 17.18 17.09
CA ARG A 285 16.50 16.88 15.94
C ARG A 285 16.01 15.70 15.11
N ILE A 286 14.95 15.02 15.54
CA ILE A 286 14.39 13.83 14.88
C ILE A 286 12.92 14.08 14.56
N ALA A 287 12.58 13.97 13.28
CA ALA A 287 11.21 13.95 12.80
C ALA A 287 10.77 12.50 12.55
N LEU A 288 9.67 12.08 13.16
CA LEU A 288 9.11 10.75 13.03
C LEU A 288 7.95 10.79 12.04
N GLU A 289 8.09 10.10 10.91
CA GLU A 289 7.12 10.08 9.84
C GLU A 289 6.21 8.84 9.93
N PHE A 290 4.91 9.05 9.85
CA PHE A 290 3.89 8.01 9.89
C PHE A 290 3.00 8.11 8.66
N SER A 291 2.82 7.02 7.93
CA SER A 291 1.95 6.98 6.77
C SER A 291 0.49 7.27 7.13
N GLU A 292 -0.18 8.12 6.35
CA GLU A 292 -1.63 8.41 6.49
C GLU A 292 -2.46 7.12 6.58
N THR A 293 -2.19 6.15 5.73
CA THR A 293 -2.94 4.89 5.67
C THR A 293 -2.80 4.04 6.93
N ALA A 294 -1.67 4.15 7.63
CA ALA A 294 -1.40 3.42 8.85
C ALA A 294 -2.12 4.03 10.08
N LEU A 295 -2.51 5.30 10.00
CA LEU A 295 -3.23 6.02 11.07
C LEU A 295 -4.76 5.84 11.01
N THR A 296 -5.30 5.26 9.94
CA THR A 296 -6.75 5.09 9.71
C THR A 296 -7.45 4.18 10.72
N GLN A 297 -6.72 3.40 11.48
CA GLN A 297 -7.27 2.57 12.56
C GLN A 297 -7.35 3.38 13.87
N ASN A 298 -8.28 4.30 13.95
CA ASN A 298 -8.59 5.25 15.04
C ASN A 298 -8.47 4.61 16.45
N ASP A 299 -7.26 4.20 16.87
CA ASP A 299 -6.99 3.56 18.14
C ASP A 299 -6.56 4.63 19.16
N ARG A 300 -7.28 4.71 20.28
CA ARG A 300 -6.95 5.59 21.42
C ARG A 300 -5.51 5.39 21.91
N ARG A 301 -4.95 4.19 21.74
CA ARG A 301 -3.56 3.88 22.13
C ARG A 301 -2.56 4.58 21.20
N SER A 302 -2.80 4.56 19.89
CA SER A 302 -1.95 5.26 18.92
C SER A 302 -1.91 6.76 19.20
N LEU A 303 -3.07 7.37 19.50
CA LEU A 303 -3.14 8.79 19.87
C LEU A 303 -2.37 9.10 21.14
N ALA A 304 -2.50 8.28 22.20
CA ALA A 304 -1.73 8.45 23.44
C ALA A 304 -0.22 8.33 23.20
N SER A 305 0.21 7.38 22.35
CA SER A 305 1.60 7.21 21.97
C SER A 305 2.15 8.43 21.22
N LEU A 306 1.40 8.96 20.24
CA LEU A 306 1.79 10.15 19.48
C LEU A 306 1.87 11.40 20.36
N ARG A 307 0.90 11.61 21.25
CA ARG A 307 0.95 12.74 22.21
C ARG A 307 2.19 12.67 23.09
N ARG A 308 2.51 11.49 23.61
CA ARG A 308 3.72 11.30 24.41
C ARG A 308 5.00 11.59 23.63
N LEU A 309 5.09 11.20 22.36
CA LEU A 309 6.25 11.52 21.50
C LEU A 309 6.37 13.02 21.27
N SER A 310 5.26 13.70 21.01
CA SER A 310 5.23 15.17 20.85
C SER A 310 5.62 15.90 22.15
N GLU A 311 5.11 15.47 23.31
CA GLU A 311 5.46 16.03 24.62
C GLU A 311 6.95 15.85 24.97
N LEU A 312 7.59 14.83 24.43
CA LEU A 312 9.03 14.60 24.58
C LEU A 312 9.87 15.46 23.62
N GLY A 313 9.25 16.19 22.72
CA GLY A 313 9.89 17.11 21.80
C GLY A 313 10.19 16.56 20.38
N PHE A 314 9.76 15.34 20.05
CA PHE A 314 9.89 14.84 18.68
C PHE A 314 8.96 15.61 17.73
N THR A 315 9.47 15.92 16.53
CA THR A 315 8.64 16.42 15.44
C THR A 315 7.85 15.26 14.84
N LEU A 316 6.52 15.39 14.74
CA LEU A 316 5.67 14.35 14.15
C LEU A 316 5.19 14.75 12.77
N VAL A 317 5.27 13.83 11.82
CA VAL A 317 4.96 14.03 10.40
C VAL A 317 3.91 13.03 9.95
N ILE A 318 2.86 13.52 9.26
CA ILE A 318 1.99 12.66 8.43
C ILE A 318 2.63 12.59 7.06
N ASP A 319 2.97 11.38 6.61
CA ASP A 319 3.51 11.14 5.28
C ASP A 319 2.48 10.51 4.34
N HIS A 320 2.70 10.65 3.04
CA HIS A 320 1.85 10.16 1.95
C HIS A 320 0.41 10.73 1.99
N PHE A 321 0.24 11.98 2.42
CA PHE A 321 -1.08 12.60 2.47
C PHE A 321 -1.68 12.76 1.07
N GLY A 322 -2.95 12.34 0.96
CA GLY A 322 -3.69 12.36 -0.31
C GLY A 322 -3.57 11.07 -1.14
N ARG A 323 -2.88 10.05 -0.63
CA ARG A 323 -2.85 8.71 -1.20
C ARG A 323 -4.09 7.89 -0.80
N GLY A 324 -4.59 8.09 0.41
CA GLY A 324 -5.74 7.40 0.98
C GLY A 324 -7.02 8.22 0.97
N ALA A 325 -8.07 7.66 1.54
CA ALA A 325 -9.34 8.33 1.83
C ALA A 325 -9.41 8.76 3.32
N GLY A 326 -8.27 9.14 3.90
CA GLY A 326 -8.19 9.46 5.32
C GLY A 326 -9.03 10.69 5.68
N PRO A 327 -9.77 10.66 6.79
CA PRO A 327 -10.55 11.80 7.23
C PRO A 327 -9.62 12.93 7.72
N LEU A 328 -9.91 14.17 7.35
CA LEU A 328 -9.22 15.39 7.83
C LEU A 328 -9.16 15.53 9.36
N GLN A 329 -9.90 14.68 10.07
CA GLN A 329 -9.90 14.61 11.55
C GLN A 329 -8.52 14.41 12.17
N TYR A 330 -7.57 13.82 11.42
CA TYR A 330 -6.21 13.64 11.92
C TYR A 330 -5.52 14.98 12.18
N LEU A 331 -5.77 15.98 11.35
CA LEU A 331 -5.09 17.27 11.43
C LEU A 331 -5.38 18.04 12.73
N TYR A 332 -6.57 17.85 13.32
CA TYR A 332 -6.90 18.51 14.59
C TYR A 332 -6.85 17.60 15.83
N ASN A 333 -6.92 16.28 15.65
CA ASN A 333 -6.92 15.35 16.78
C ASN A 333 -5.52 14.92 17.23
N TYR A 334 -4.57 14.89 16.29
CA TYR A 334 -3.23 14.36 16.50
C TYR A 334 -2.19 15.49 16.51
N PRO A 335 -1.12 15.38 17.30
CA PRO A 335 -0.12 16.43 17.47
C PRO A 335 0.92 16.44 16.35
N PHE A 336 0.48 16.46 15.09
CA PHE A 336 1.38 16.54 13.93
C PHE A 336 1.79 17.98 13.67
N SER A 337 3.07 18.20 13.39
CA SER A 337 3.66 19.48 13.05
C SER A 337 3.91 19.67 11.56
N ILE A 338 3.95 18.56 10.81
CA ILE A 338 4.25 18.55 9.38
C ILE A 338 3.27 17.60 8.68
N LEU A 339 2.78 18.04 7.53
CA LEU A 339 1.99 17.27 6.58
C LEU A 339 2.77 17.17 5.28
N LYS A 340 3.07 15.94 4.82
CA LYS A 340 3.85 15.69 3.61
C LYS A 340 2.97 15.11 2.51
N LEU A 341 2.82 15.85 1.41
CA LEU A 341 2.03 15.45 0.24
C LEU A 341 2.69 14.28 -0.48
N ASP A 342 1.87 13.29 -0.85
CA ASP A 342 2.31 12.16 -1.67
C ASP A 342 2.73 12.60 -3.08
N HIS A 343 3.78 11.99 -3.62
CA HIS A 343 4.29 12.28 -4.96
C HIS A 343 3.24 12.08 -6.08
N ASN A 344 2.36 11.07 -5.95
CA ASN A 344 1.28 10.87 -6.91
C ASN A 344 0.23 11.99 -6.84
N TYR A 345 0.01 12.57 -5.65
CA TYR A 345 -0.86 13.73 -5.52
C TYR A 345 -0.26 14.93 -6.24
N VAL A 346 1.04 15.18 -6.04
CA VAL A 346 1.79 16.24 -6.72
C VAL A 346 1.76 16.07 -8.24
N ALA A 347 2.00 14.87 -8.74
CA ALA A 347 1.96 14.56 -10.17
C ALA A 347 0.58 14.84 -10.80
N ARG A 348 -0.52 14.59 -10.07
CA ARG A 348 -1.90 14.85 -10.54
C ARG A 348 -2.22 16.34 -10.72
N LEU A 349 -1.50 17.24 -10.05
CA LEU A 349 -1.73 18.68 -10.16
C LEU A 349 -1.52 19.23 -11.57
N LYS A 350 -0.78 18.52 -12.44
CA LYS A 350 -0.56 18.90 -13.84
C LYS A 350 -1.87 19.00 -14.65
N SER A 351 -2.80 18.08 -14.42
CA SER A 351 -3.98 17.90 -15.26
C SER A 351 -5.32 17.94 -14.52
N ASN A 352 -5.32 18.11 -13.18
CA ASN A 352 -6.54 18.03 -12.37
C ASN A 352 -6.79 19.33 -11.60
N GLU A 353 -7.67 20.18 -12.14
CA GLU A 353 -8.06 21.45 -11.51
C GLU A 353 -8.73 21.29 -10.15
N ARG A 354 -9.48 20.19 -9.95
CA ARG A 354 -10.10 19.91 -8.64
C ARG A 354 -9.05 19.59 -7.58
N ALA A 355 -8.00 18.86 -7.97
CA ALA A 355 -6.88 18.58 -7.08
C ALA A 355 -6.14 19.88 -6.70
N ARG A 356 -5.94 20.82 -7.65
CA ARG A 356 -5.38 22.14 -7.38
C ARG A 356 -6.24 22.96 -6.44
N ALA A 357 -7.56 22.99 -6.68
CA ALA A 357 -8.50 23.72 -5.81
C ALA A 357 -8.48 23.13 -4.39
N MET A 358 -8.47 21.81 -4.26
CA MET A 358 -8.38 21.13 -2.96
C MET A 358 -7.07 21.49 -2.24
N LEU A 359 -5.93 21.45 -2.92
CA LEU A 359 -4.64 21.77 -2.30
C LEU A 359 -4.60 23.20 -1.77
N LYS A 360 -5.16 24.19 -2.46
CA LYS A 360 -5.26 25.56 -1.95
C LYS A 360 -5.94 25.63 -0.59
N HIS A 361 -7.03 24.88 -0.40
CA HIS A 361 -7.73 24.82 0.88
C HIS A 361 -6.93 24.05 1.95
N VAL A 362 -6.19 23.00 1.56
CA VAL A 362 -5.30 22.29 2.47
C VAL A 362 -4.16 23.19 2.94
N VAL A 363 -3.56 23.99 2.06
CA VAL A 363 -2.54 25.00 2.43
C VAL A 363 -3.09 25.95 3.48
N THR A 364 -4.24 26.59 3.22
CA THR A 364 -4.88 27.52 4.18
C THR A 364 -5.18 26.83 5.51
N LEU A 365 -5.70 25.60 5.49
CA LEU A 365 -6.01 24.84 6.69
C LEU A 365 -4.74 24.53 7.49
N CYS A 366 -3.66 24.13 6.83
CA CYS A 366 -2.38 23.87 7.48
C CYS A 366 -1.82 25.13 8.14
N ASP A 367 -1.88 26.28 7.47
CA ASP A 367 -1.45 27.56 8.01
C ASP A 367 -2.26 27.95 9.27
N GLU A 368 -3.59 27.79 9.23
CA GLU A 368 -4.47 28.09 10.38
C GLU A 368 -4.24 27.14 11.58
N LEU A 369 -3.85 25.89 11.31
CA LEU A 369 -3.55 24.90 12.34
C LEU A 369 -2.09 24.94 12.82
N GLY A 370 -1.22 25.76 12.20
CA GLY A 370 0.22 25.82 12.49
C GLY A 370 0.97 24.56 12.05
N ILE A 371 0.46 23.85 11.03
CA ILE A 371 1.06 22.64 10.45
C ILE A 371 1.85 23.07 9.20
N ARG A 372 3.13 22.68 9.10
CA ARG A 372 3.93 22.94 7.90
C ARG A 372 3.59 21.94 6.80
N LEU A 373 3.37 22.45 5.59
CA LEU A 373 3.07 21.59 4.44
C LEU A 373 4.32 21.36 3.59
N TYR A 374 4.68 20.10 3.39
CA TYR A 374 5.80 19.64 2.56
C TYR A 374 5.30 18.95 1.30
N ALA A 375 6.04 18.99 0.21
CA ALA A 375 5.74 18.28 -1.02
C ALA A 375 6.83 17.26 -1.35
N ALA A 376 6.46 16.00 -1.56
CA ALA A 376 7.36 14.94 -2.04
C ALA A 376 7.25 14.75 -3.56
N GLY A 377 8.36 14.30 -4.20
CA GLY A 377 8.39 13.97 -5.62
C GLY A 377 8.43 15.19 -6.53
N LEU A 378 9.20 16.20 -6.16
CA LEU A 378 9.49 17.34 -7.04
C LEU A 378 10.65 16.97 -7.98
N ASP A 379 10.35 16.17 -9.00
CA ASP A 379 11.34 15.62 -9.93
C ASP A 379 11.41 16.37 -11.25
N SER A 380 10.53 17.37 -11.45
CA SER A 380 10.51 18.23 -12.63
C SER A 380 10.25 19.70 -12.27
N GLU A 381 10.72 20.61 -13.16
CA GLU A 381 10.46 22.05 -13.07
C GLU A 381 8.96 22.37 -12.98
N GLN A 382 8.13 21.62 -13.68
CA GLN A 382 6.69 21.82 -13.68
C GLN A 382 6.04 21.48 -12.34
N GLU A 383 6.48 20.41 -11.67
CA GLU A 383 6.03 20.06 -10.32
C GLU A 383 6.43 21.11 -9.32
N TYR A 384 7.70 21.54 -9.36
CA TYR A 384 8.20 22.63 -8.55
C TYR A 384 7.37 23.92 -8.74
N ALA A 385 7.14 24.35 -9.99
CA ALA A 385 6.37 25.57 -10.28
C ALA A 385 4.91 25.46 -9.81
N ASN A 386 4.27 24.31 -10.00
CA ASN A 386 2.90 24.09 -9.54
C ASN A 386 2.77 24.16 -8.01
N ILE A 387 3.70 23.56 -7.29
CA ILE A 387 3.70 23.52 -5.82
C ILE A 387 3.98 24.90 -5.22
N THR A 388 4.98 25.62 -5.72
CA THR A 388 5.31 26.99 -5.27
C THR A 388 4.20 27.97 -5.56
N GLN A 389 3.57 27.91 -6.73
CA GLN A 389 2.40 28.73 -7.07
C GLN A 389 1.20 28.50 -6.15
N LEU A 390 1.06 27.29 -5.60
CA LEU A 390 -0.01 26.94 -4.68
C LEU A 390 0.31 27.27 -3.21
N GLY A 391 1.51 27.84 -2.92
CA GLY A 391 1.89 28.33 -1.60
C GLY A 391 2.61 27.31 -0.71
N VAL A 392 3.03 26.16 -1.25
CA VAL A 392 3.85 25.20 -0.50
C VAL A 392 5.31 25.65 -0.56
N SER A 393 5.94 25.83 0.61
CA SER A 393 7.29 26.41 0.71
C SER A 393 8.39 25.37 0.90
N VAL A 394 8.08 24.12 1.27
CA VAL A 394 9.08 23.08 1.52
C VAL A 394 8.83 21.87 0.62
N GLY A 395 9.91 21.33 0.08
CA GLY A 395 9.80 20.18 -0.81
C GLY A 395 11.03 19.31 -0.87
N GLN A 396 10.85 18.13 -1.46
CA GLN A 396 11.90 17.15 -1.74
C GLN A 396 11.68 16.48 -3.09
N GLY A 397 12.76 16.13 -3.76
CA GLY A 397 12.78 15.49 -5.07
C GLY A 397 14.07 15.78 -5.82
N ASN A 398 14.29 15.07 -6.92
CA ASN A 398 15.56 15.15 -7.66
C ASN A 398 15.80 16.54 -8.24
N TYR A 399 14.75 17.18 -8.79
CA TYR A 399 14.87 18.53 -9.37
C TYR A 399 15.34 19.56 -8.34
N VAL A 400 14.80 19.51 -7.14
CA VAL A 400 15.13 20.47 -6.07
C VAL A 400 16.53 20.23 -5.53
N THR A 401 16.90 18.95 -5.30
CA THR A 401 18.24 18.57 -4.82
C THR A 401 19.33 18.96 -5.81
N ASP A 402 19.12 18.72 -7.11
CA ASP A 402 20.10 19.07 -8.15
C ASP A 402 20.23 20.60 -8.32
N GLY A 403 19.15 21.34 -8.17
CA GLY A 403 19.14 22.81 -8.16
C GLY A 403 20.05 23.37 -7.06
N VAL A 404 19.89 22.89 -5.83
CA VAL A 404 20.71 23.33 -4.68
C VAL A 404 22.18 22.94 -4.85
N ARG A 405 22.47 21.73 -5.33
CA ARG A 405 23.85 21.28 -5.60
C ARG A 405 24.53 22.11 -6.66
N SER A 406 23.79 22.55 -7.67
CA SER A 406 24.30 23.40 -8.76
C SER A 406 24.62 24.81 -8.26
N GLN A 407 23.79 25.43 -7.41
CA GLN A 407 24.04 26.73 -6.80
C GLN A 407 25.24 26.69 -5.85
N ASN A 408 25.33 25.72 -4.98
CA ASN A 408 26.47 25.55 -4.07
C ASN A 408 27.83 25.36 -4.80
N ARG A 409 27.81 24.80 -6.02
CA ARG A 409 29.00 24.74 -6.89
C ARG A 409 29.35 26.06 -7.53
N ALA A 410 28.36 26.88 -7.91
CA ALA A 410 28.54 28.20 -8.49
C ALA A 410 29.12 29.18 -7.45
N ASP A 411 28.58 29.20 -6.23
CA ASP A 411 29.03 30.03 -5.13
C ASP A 411 30.50 29.73 -4.70
N LYS A 412 30.86 28.41 -4.66
CA LYS A 412 32.26 28.01 -4.40
C LYS A 412 33.24 28.42 -5.50
N ARG A 413 32.78 28.63 -6.74
CA ARG A 413 33.61 29.10 -7.85
C ARG A 413 33.72 30.62 -7.90
N SER A 414 32.75 31.36 -7.31
CA SER A 414 32.79 32.82 -7.23
C SER A 414 33.59 33.36 -6.03
N THR A 415 33.91 32.48 -5.07
CA THR A 415 34.68 32.79 -3.85
C THR A 415 36.12 32.27 -3.87
N ALA A 416 36.54 31.60 -4.95
CA ALA A 416 37.91 31.17 -5.24
C ALA A 416 38.53 32.00 -6.35
#